data_7ba949fa985c0800c65390ae4b9280fc
#
_entry.id   7ba949fa985c0800c65390ae4b9280fc
#
_cell.length_a   1.000
_cell.length_b   1.000
_cell.length_c   1.000
_cell.angle_alpha   90.00
_cell.angle_beta   90.00
_cell.angle_gamma   90.00
#
_symmetry.space_group_name_H-M   'P 1'
#
loop_
_entity.id
_entity.type
_entity.pdbx_description
1 polymer ?
#
loop_
_entity_poly.entity_id
_entity_poly.type
_entity_poly.pdbx_seq_one_letter_code
_entity_poly.pdbx_strand_id
1 'polypeptide(L)'
;VNSGKPLPITKRMVWEAYKLVKKKGKAAGVDGQSLEDFAGDLENHLYRLWNRLASGSYFPPPVRRVEIPKAGGGVRPLGIPTVADRIAQMVVKRCLEPELDGEFDPDSYGYRPGKSAHQAIEQARKRCWQHDWVVDLDIKSFFDTIDHELLMRAVYRHTKADWIRLYIERWLKAPVEMPDGSVQARTTGTPQGGVVSPILANLFLHYVFDVWMKGSYPHIPFERYADDGAPRRREGGVM
;
A
#
# COMPACT_ATOMS: atom_id res chain seq x y z
N VAL A 1 4.38 -16.42 25.84
CA VAL A 1 4.85 -17.76 25.53
C VAL A 1 5.69 -17.67 24.26
N ASN A 2 7.01 -17.84 24.41
CA ASN A 2 7.95 -17.79 23.28
C ASN A 2 7.68 -19.04 22.42
N SER A 3 7.18 -18.86 21.19
CA SER A 3 6.71 -19.95 20.32
C SER A 3 7.84 -20.80 19.71
N GLY A 4 9.09 -20.62 20.14
CA GLY A 4 10.28 -21.25 19.52
C GLY A 4 10.55 -20.78 18.09
N LYS A 5 9.86 -19.74 17.59
CA LYS A 5 10.05 -19.17 16.26
C LYS A 5 10.89 -17.92 16.32
N PRO A 6 11.77 -17.68 15.31
CA PRO A 6 12.70 -16.55 15.34
C PRO A 6 12.01 -15.18 15.18
N LEU A 7 10.83 -15.10 14.51
CA LEU A 7 10.13 -13.84 14.32
C LEU A 7 8.91 -13.71 15.26
N PRO A 8 8.59 -12.49 15.74
CA PRO A 8 7.56 -12.26 16.75
C PRO A 8 6.13 -12.26 16.15
N ILE A 9 5.86 -13.16 15.22
CA ILE A 9 4.56 -13.27 14.56
C ILE A 9 3.76 -14.38 15.25
N THR A 10 2.63 -14.02 15.84
CA THR A 10 1.78 -14.95 16.58
C THR A 10 0.65 -15.52 15.70
N LYS A 11 0.13 -16.70 16.06
CA LYS A 11 -1.07 -17.26 15.42
C LYS A 11 -2.27 -16.30 15.48
N ARG A 12 -2.40 -15.56 16.58
CA ARG A 12 -3.46 -14.54 16.76
C ARG A 12 -3.35 -13.42 15.72
N MET A 13 -2.14 -12.93 15.41
CA MET A 13 -1.95 -11.91 14.38
C MET A 13 -2.45 -12.39 13.01
N VAL A 14 -2.15 -13.62 12.65
CA VAL A 14 -2.59 -14.22 11.38
C VAL A 14 -4.11 -14.41 11.36
N TRP A 15 -4.71 -14.86 12.45
CA TRP A 15 -6.15 -14.98 12.60
C TRP A 15 -6.88 -13.64 12.47
N GLU A 16 -6.40 -12.59 13.15
CA GLU A 16 -6.98 -11.25 13.05
C GLU A 16 -6.84 -10.68 11.63
N ALA A 17 -5.71 -10.92 10.98
CA ALA A 17 -5.49 -10.53 9.59
C ALA A 17 -6.47 -11.23 8.63
N TYR A 18 -6.69 -12.53 8.80
CA TYR A 18 -7.69 -13.28 8.02
C TYR A 18 -9.09 -12.68 8.15
N LYS A 19 -9.54 -12.35 9.38
CA LYS A 19 -10.86 -11.73 9.60
C LYS A 19 -11.05 -10.43 8.81
N LEU A 20 -10.00 -9.64 8.67
CA LEU A 20 -10.03 -8.39 7.90
C LEU A 20 -10.01 -8.65 6.39
N VAL A 21 -9.20 -9.61 5.92
CA VAL A 21 -9.16 -9.99 4.50
C VAL A 21 -10.48 -10.60 4.05
N LYS A 22 -11.14 -11.40 4.90
CA LYS A 22 -12.45 -12.00 4.62
C LYS A 22 -13.53 -10.97 4.28
N LYS A 23 -13.43 -9.75 4.80
CA LYS A 23 -14.38 -8.65 4.53
C LYS A 23 -14.14 -7.96 3.18
N LYS A 24 -12.97 -8.20 2.54
CA LYS A 24 -12.54 -7.46 1.35
C LYS A 24 -12.26 -8.43 0.21
N GLY A 25 -12.94 -8.33 -0.89
CA GLY A 25 -12.59 -8.96 -2.16
C GLY A 25 -12.42 -10.50 -2.17
N LYS A 26 -13.08 -11.16 -3.11
CA LYS A 26 -13.15 -12.62 -3.23
C LYS A 26 -12.21 -13.20 -4.31
N ALA A 27 -11.56 -12.35 -5.11
CA ALA A 27 -10.78 -12.80 -6.26
C ALA A 27 -9.61 -13.71 -5.85
N ALA A 28 -9.43 -14.81 -6.61
CA ALA A 28 -8.30 -15.73 -6.46
C ALA A 28 -7.03 -15.16 -7.08
N GLY A 29 -5.87 -15.46 -6.49
CA GLY A 29 -4.55 -15.16 -7.06
C GLY A 29 -4.12 -16.14 -8.14
N VAL A 30 -2.81 -16.30 -8.32
CA VAL A 30 -2.19 -17.24 -9.28
C VAL A 30 -2.47 -18.71 -8.94
N ASP A 31 -2.75 -19.01 -7.69
CA ASP A 31 -3.07 -20.36 -7.19
C ASP A 31 -4.51 -20.79 -7.50
N GLY A 32 -5.34 -19.91 -8.06
CA GLY A 32 -6.75 -20.17 -8.31
C GLY A 32 -7.60 -20.35 -7.05
N GLN A 33 -7.01 -20.32 -5.85
CA GLN A 33 -7.72 -20.54 -4.59
C GLN A 33 -8.59 -19.32 -4.23
N SER A 34 -9.89 -19.52 -4.17
CA SER A 34 -10.84 -18.51 -3.69
C SER A 34 -10.75 -18.37 -2.16
N LEU A 35 -11.41 -17.34 -1.63
CA LEU A 35 -11.53 -17.17 -0.18
C LEU A 35 -12.38 -18.29 0.47
N GLU A 36 -13.35 -18.82 -0.26
CA GLU A 36 -14.21 -19.92 0.17
C GLU A 36 -13.41 -21.25 0.22
N ASP A 37 -12.61 -21.54 -0.81
CA ASP A 37 -11.69 -22.68 -0.82
C ASP A 37 -10.68 -22.62 0.31
N PHE A 38 -10.10 -21.42 0.55
CA PHE A 38 -9.19 -21.20 1.67
C PHE A 38 -9.88 -21.47 3.03
N ALA A 39 -11.15 -21.08 3.16
CA ALA A 39 -11.93 -21.29 4.37
C ALA A 39 -12.33 -22.77 4.59
N GLY A 40 -12.35 -23.59 3.55
CA GLY A 40 -12.69 -25.04 3.63
C GLY A 40 -11.71 -25.83 4.49
N ASP A 41 -10.43 -25.46 4.54
CA ASP A 41 -9.41 -26.04 5.44
C ASP A 41 -8.67 -24.94 6.22
N LEU A 42 -9.45 -24.08 6.84
CA LEU A 42 -8.96 -22.83 7.43
C LEU A 42 -7.85 -23.01 8.45
N GLU A 43 -8.01 -23.99 9.34
CA GLU A 43 -7.06 -24.21 10.43
C GLU A 43 -5.67 -24.59 9.89
N ASN A 44 -5.61 -25.53 8.97
CA ASN A 44 -4.37 -25.95 8.34
C ASN A 44 -3.75 -24.85 7.48
N HIS A 45 -4.55 -24.12 6.70
CA HIS A 45 -4.05 -23.03 5.88
C HIS A 45 -3.44 -21.90 6.74
N LEU A 46 -4.13 -21.49 7.81
CA LEU A 46 -3.61 -20.46 8.72
C LEU A 46 -2.39 -20.95 9.51
N TYR A 47 -2.38 -22.23 9.93
CA TYR A 47 -1.23 -22.81 10.62
C TYR A 47 0.01 -22.85 9.72
N ARG A 48 -0.13 -23.31 8.48
CA ARG A 48 0.97 -23.33 7.49
C ARG A 48 1.50 -21.93 7.21
N LEU A 49 0.59 -20.97 7.01
CA LEU A 49 0.95 -19.57 6.76
C LEU A 49 1.69 -18.97 7.95
N TRP A 50 1.15 -19.12 9.17
CA TRP A 50 1.80 -18.66 10.39
C TRP A 50 3.19 -19.29 10.56
N ASN A 51 3.31 -20.60 10.37
CA ASN A 51 4.56 -21.31 10.53
C ASN A 51 5.66 -20.77 9.60
N ARG A 52 5.32 -20.53 8.33
CA ARG A 52 6.24 -19.93 7.34
C ARG A 52 6.58 -18.47 7.64
N LEU A 53 5.59 -17.67 8.03
CA LEU A 53 5.81 -16.28 8.43
C LEU A 53 6.68 -16.19 9.67
N ALA A 54 6.36 -16.95 10.73
CA ALA A 54 7.08 -16.88 12.00
C ALA A 54 8.51 -17.46 11.94
N SER A 55 8.78 -18.34 10.97
CA SER A 55 10.14 -18.85 10.71
C SER A 55 10.96 -18.01 9.74
N GLY A 56 10.40 -16.99 9.12
CA GLY A 56 11.07 -16.22 8.08
C GLY A 56 11.16 -16.93 6.73
N SER A 57 10.54 -18.11 6.55
CA SER A 57 10.59 -18.88 5.31
C SER A 57 9.45 -18.60 4.33
N TYR A 58 8.61 -17.60 4.62
CA TYR A 58 7.56 -17.20 3.70
C TYR A 58 8.12 -16.37 2.54
N PHE A 59 7.90 -16.84 1.32
CA PHE A 59 8.15 -16.09 0.08
C PHE A 59 6.81 -15.90 -0.63
N PRO A 60 6.49 -14.67 -1.05
CA PRO A 60 5.25 -14.41 -1.79
C PRO A 60 5.29 -15.10 -3.15
N PRO A 61 4.17 -15.71 -3.58
CA PRO A 61 4.02 -16.18 -4.94
C PRO A 61 3.92 -15.00 -5.91
N PRO A 62 3.98 -15.25 -7.23
CA PRO A 62 3.72 -14.21 -8.23
C PRO A 62 2.35 -13.54 -8.00
N VAL A 63 2.28 -12.26 -8.34
CA VAL A 63 1.02 -11.52 -8.31
C VAL A 63 0.31 -11.66 -9.66
N ARG A 64 -0.93 -12.13 -9.68
CA ARG A 64 -1.69 -12.28 -10.92
C ARG A 64 -2.13 -10.93 -11.45
N ARG A 65 -1.69 -10.56 -12.66
CA ARG A 65 -2.12 -9.34 -13.35
C ARG A 65 -3.46 -9.55 -14.05
N VAL A 66 -4.39 -8.63 -13.80
CA VAL A 66 -5.67 -8.54 -14.49
C VAL A 66 -5.83 -7.11 -15.01
N GLU A 67 -6.31 -6.97 -16.23
CA GLU A 67 -6.58 -5.68 -16.84
C GLU A 67 -8.04 -5.32 -16.70
N ILE A 68 -8.34 -4.18 -16.06
CA ILE A 68 -9.70 -3.69 -15.86
C ILE A 68 -9.93 -2.50 -16.80
N PRO A 69 -10.99 -2.51 -17.64
CA PRO A 69 -11.33 -1.38 -18.48
C PRO A 69 -11.60 -0.11 -17.65
N LYS A 70 -11.09 1.03 -18.10
CA LYS A 70 -11.41 2.35 -17.54
C LYS A 70 -12.65 2.93 -18.22
N ALA A 71 -13.48 3.68 -17.48
CA ALA A 71 -14.68 4.35 -18.02
C ALA A 71 -14.36 5.34 -19.15
N GLY A 72 -13.17 5.95 -19.17
CA GLY A 72 -12.70 6.87 -20.20
C GLY A 72 -11.86 6.24 -21.32
N GLY A 73 -11.85 4.91 -21.44
CA GLY A 73 -11.00 4.16 -22.37
C GLY A 73 -9.63 3.79 -21.80
N GLY A 74 -9.01 2.77 -22.38
CA GLY A 74 -7.77 2.17 -21.87
C GLY A 74 -8.01 1.16 -20.76
N VAL A 75 -6.91 0.61 -20.20
CA VAL A 75 -6.96 -0.42 -19.14
C VAL A 75 -6.19 0.03 -17.90
N ARG A 76 -6.64 -0.45 -16.75
CA ARG A 76 -5.93 -0.32 -15.48
C ARG A 76 -5.40 -1.68 -15.07
N PRO A 77 -4.08 -1.87 -14.93
CA PRO A 77 -3.53 -3.11 -14.42
C PRO A 77 -3.84 -3.25 -12.93
N LEU A 78 -4.39 -4.39 -12.54
CA LEU A 78 -4.62 -4.75 -11.15
C LEU A 78 -3.82 -6.00 -10.81
N GLY A 79 -3.04 -5.96 -9.75
CA GLY A 79 -2.32 -7.11 -9.23
C GLY A 79 -3.13 -7.81 -8.14
N ILE A 80 -3.44 -9.08 -8.32
CA ILE A 80 -4.20 -9.87 -7.35
C ILE A 80 -3.29 -10.86 -6.65
N PRO A 81 -2.88 -10.59 -5.39
CA PRO A 81 -2.14 -11.55 -4.57
C PRO A 81 -3.04 -12.74 -4.18
N THR A 82 -2.44 -13.89 -3.86
CA THR A 82 -3.16 -15.05 -3.31
C THR A 82 -3.85 -14.70 -1.98
N VAL A 83 -4.82 -15.49 -1.56
CA VAL A 83 -5.49 -15.30 -0.26
C VAL A 83 -4.48 -15.35 0.88
N ALA A 84 -3.59 -16.32 0.87
CA ALA A 84 -2.53 -16.46 1.87
C ALA A 84 -1.61 -15.20 1.90
N ASP A 85 -1.25 -14.67 0.73
CA ASP A 85 -0.39 -13.49 0.64
C ASP A 85 -1.10 -12.22 1.11
N ARG A 86 -2.39 -12.05 0.81
CA ARG A 86 -3.20 -10.95 1.35
C ARG A 86 -3.26 -10.98 2.89
N ILE A 87 -3.35 -12.17 3.49
CA ILE A 87 -3.32 -12.33 4.95
C ILE A 87 -1.94 -11.98 5.49
N ALA A 88 -0.87 -12.45 4.85
CA ALA A 88 0.51 -12.12 5.23
C ALA A 88 0.78 -10.61 5.18
N GLN A 89 0.39 -9.94 4.10
CA GLN A 89 0.48 -8.49 3.94
C GLN A 89 -0.35 -7.75 5.00
N MET A 90 -1.54 -8.26 5.35
CA MET A 90 -2.38 -7.66 6.39
C MET A 90 -1.75 -7.77 7.78
N VAL A 91 -0.99 -8.84 8.08
CA VAL A 91 -0.22 -8.95 9.33
C VAL A 91 0.80 -7.80 9.42
N VAL A 92 1.58 -7.58 8.38
CA VAL A 92 2.58 -6.50 8.35
C VAL A 92 1.90 -5.13 8.39
N LYS A 93 0.87 -4.92 7.57
CA LYS A 93 0.13 -3.66 7.54
C LYS A 93 -0.38 -3.26 8.92
N ARG A 94 -0.98 -4.18 9.67
CA ARG A 94 -1.51 -3.90 11.01
C ARG A 94 -0.46 -3.50 12.05
N CYS A 95 0.77 -3.92 11.87
CA CYS A 95 1.88 -3.51 12.73
C CYS A 95 2.46 -2.15 12.31
N LEU A 96 2.56 -1.93 11.00
CA LEU A 96 3.22 -0.75 10.43
C LEU A 96 2.30 0.49 10.39
N GLU A 97 1.00 0.31 10.08
CA GLU A 97 0.06 1.42 9.86
C GLU A 97 -0.10 2.36 11.07
N PRO A 98 -0.22 1.87 12.32
CA PRO A 98 -0.30 2.76 13.49
C PRO A 98 0.96 3.59 13.73
N GLU A 99 2.14 3.06 13.37
CA GLU A 99 3.42 3.77 13.50
C GLU A 99 3.55 4.87 12.45
N LEU A 100 3.04 4.63 11.23
CA LEU A 100 3.18 5.55 10.10
C LEU A 100 2.09 6.62 10.04
N ASP A 101 0.85 6.31 10.45
CA ASP A 101 -0.28 7.22 10.24
C ASP A 101 -0.10 8.56 10.96
N GLY A 102 0.56 8.56 12.12
CA GLY A 102 0.89 9.77 12.87
C GLY A 102 1.95 10.66 12.21
N GLU A 103 2.77 10.10 11.34
CA GLU A 103 3.84 10.83 10.63
C GLU A 103 3.33 11.53 9.36
N PHE A 104 2.25 11.02 8.78
CA PHE A 104 1.71 11.56 7.53
C PHE A 104 1.10 12.94 7.69
N ASP A 105 1.25 13.74 6.63
CA ASP A 105 0.67 15.06 6.57
C ASP A 105 -0.82 15.07 6.91
N PRO A 106 -1.33 16.02 7.73
CA PRO A 106 -2.75 16.15 8.03
C PRO A 106 -3.63 16.29 6.77
N ASP A 107 -3.10 16.90 5.71
CA ASP A 107 -3.77 17.11 4.43
C ASP A 107 -3.54 16.01 3.40
N SER A 108 -2.96 14.88 3.82
CA SER A 108 -2.92 13.62 3.08
C SER A 108 -4.09 12.74 3.51
N TYR A 109 -4.99 12.38 2.58
CA TYR A 109 -6.28 11.76 2.88
C TYR A 109 -6.42 10.32 2.36
N GLY A 110 -5.78 9.98 1.25
CA GLY A 110 -5.95 8.69 0.60
C GLY A 110 -5.41 7.51 1.43
N TYR A 111 -6.14 6.41 1.45
CA TYR A 111 -5.75 5.13 2.08
C TYR A 111 -5.44 5.19 3.59
N ARG A 112 -5.86 6.20 4.30
CA ARG A 112 -5.59 6.40 5.73
C ARG A 112 -6.80 6.07 6.61
N PRO A 113 -6.59 5.49 7.81
CA PRO A 113 -7.65 5.31 8.79
C PRO A 113 -8.29 6.65 9.19
N GLY A 114 -9.62 6.70 9.26
CA GLY A 114 -10.33 7.92 9.68
C GLY A 114 -10.34 9.08 8.69
N LYS A 115 -9.68 8.93 7.53
CA LYS A 115 -9.68 9.91 6.44
C LYS A 115 -10.59 9.45 5.29
N SER A 116 -11.14 10.41 4.54
CA SER A 116 -12.04 10.13 3.42
C SER A 116 -11.87 11.13 2.28
N ALA A 117 -12.34 10.74 1.07
CA ALA A 117 -12.36 11.64 -0.09
C ALA A 117 -13.24 12.87 0.17
N HIS A 118 -14.35 12.73 0.91
CA HIS A 118 -15.21 13.86 1.24
C HIS A 118 -14.48 14.92 2.09
N GLN A 119 -13.64 14.51 3.05
CA GLN A 119 -12.84 15.43 3.83
C GLN A 119 -11.78 16.14 2.98
N ALA A 120 -11.15 15.43 2.03
CA ALA A 120 -10.23 16.05 1.07
C ALA A 120 -10.94 17.11 0.21
N ILE A 121 -12.11 16.77 -0.35
CA ILE A 121 -12.93 17.69 -1.16
C ILE A 121 -13.39 18.90 -0.33
N GLU A 122 -13.81 18.69 0.91
CA GLU A 122 -14.23 19.78 1.80
C GLU A 122 -13.07 20.76 2.06
N GLN A 123 -11.89 20.22 2.36
CA GLN A 123 -10.69 21.04 2.57
C GLN A 123 -10.27 21.76 1.29
N ALA A 124 -10.28 21.06 0.16
CA ALA A 124 -10.03 21.63 -1.15
C ALA A 124 -10.97 22.82 -1.45
N ARG A 125 -12.28 22.61 -1.23
CA ARG A 125 -13.30 23.65 -1.43
C ARG A 125 -13.04 24.89 -0.56
N LYS A 126 -12.74 24.72 0.73
CA LYS A 126 -12.42 25.82 1.65
C LYS A 126 -11.24 26.65 1.15
N ARG A 127 -10.21 26.00 0.64
CA ARG A 127 -8.99 26.65 0.15
C ARG A 127 -9.17 27.30 -1.21
N CYS A 128 -9.99 26.74 -2.10
CA CYS A 128 -10.33 27.36 -3.38
C CYS A 128 -10.94 28.77 -3.23
N TRP A 129 -11.62 29.06 -2.13
CA TRP A 129 -12.17 30.40 -1.86
C TRP A 129 -11.14 31.38 -1.27
N GLN A 130 -9.95 30.90 -0.93
CA GLN A 130 -8.89 31.69 -0.31
C GLN A 130 -7.70 31.93 -1.25
N HIS A 131 -7.66 31.21 -2.39
CA HIS A 131 -6.53 31.25 -3.33
C HIS A 131 -7.02 31.40 -4.76
N ASP A 132 -6.32 32.24 -5.53
CA ASP A 132 -6.69 32.58 -6.90
C ASP A 132 -6.28 31.50 -7.91
N TRP A 133 -5.28 30.67 -7.57
CA TRP A 133 -4.73 29.63 -8.43
C TRP A 133 -4.76 28.25 -7.77
N VAL A 134 -5.11 27.27 -8.56
CA VAL A 134 -5.08 25.84 -8.20
C VAL A 134 -4.24 25.11 -9.24
N VAL A 135 -3.30 24.30 -8.78
CA VAL A 135 -2.56 23.35 -9.63
C VAL A 135 -3.09 21.94 -9.30
N ASP A 136 -3.58 21.25 -10.31
CA ASP A 136 -4.01 19.86 -10.20
C ASP A 136 -2.88 18.96 -10.70
N LEU A 137 -2.47 18.00 -9.87
CA LEU A 137 -1.34 17.09 -10.12
C LEU A 137 -1.82 15.64 -10.07
N ASP A 138 -1.52 14.90 -11.12
CA ASP A 138 -1.67 13.44 -11.20
C ASP A 138 -0.34 12.80 -11.57
N ILE A 139 0.07 11.77 -10.81
CA ILE A 139 1.32 11.08 -11.07
C ILE A 139 1.04 9.87 -11.95
N LYS A 140 1.43 9.98 -13.23
CA LYS A 140 1.23 8.91 -14.20
C LYS A 140 1.89 7.60 -13.74
N SER A 141 1.10 6.52 -13.71
CA SER A 141 1.56 5.17 -13.37
C SER A 141 2.31 5.08 -12.04
N PHE A 142 1.90 5.88 -11.06
CA PHE A 142 2.61 6.05 -9.78
C PHE A 142 2.98 4.71 -9.12
N PHE A 143 2.01 3.80 -8.96
CA PHE A 143 2.25 2.50 -8.33
C PHE A 143 3.27 1.63 -9.07
N ASP A 144 3.43 1.81 -10.37
CA ASP A 144 4.36 1.02 -11.19
C ASP A 144 5.78 1.61 -11.22
N THR A 145 5.93 2.88 -10.83
CA THR A 145 7.18 3.64 -10.94
C THR A 145 7.89 3.91 -9.61
N ILE A 146 7.29 3.54 -8.47
CA ILE A 146 7.91 3.72 -7.15
C ILE A 146 9.29 3.04 -7.13
N ASP A 147 10.33 3.83 -6.83
CA ASP A 147 11.68 3.32 -6.67
C ASP A 147 11.80 2.49 -5.38
N HIS A 148 12.27 1.24 -5.51
CA HIS A 148 12.37 0.30 -4.39
C HIS A 148 13.41 0.71 -3.36
N GLU A 149 14.54 1.27 -3.80
CA GLU A 149 15.62 1.68 -2.89
C GLU A 149 15.17 2.87 -2.03
N LEU A 150 14.60 3.89 -2.67
CA LEU A 150 14.08 5.07 -1.97
C LEU A 150 12.93 4.70 -1.03
N LEU A 151 12.01 3.83 -1.47
CA LEU A 151 10.95 3.34 -0.61
C LEU A 151 11.49 2.57 0.60
N MET A 152 12.45 1.66 0.39
CA MET A 152 13.05 0.91 1.49
C MET A 152 13.83 1.81 2.45
N ARG A 153 14.50 2.86 1.97
CA ARG A 153 15.12 3.88 2.84
C ARG A 153 14.08 4.54 3.76
N ALA A 154 12.90 4.87 3.23
CA ALA A 154 11.79 5.39 4.04
C ALA A 154 11.29 4.34 5.05
N VAL A 155 11.12 3.08 4.65
CA VAL A 155 10.72 1.98 5.55
C VAL A 155 11.75 1.80 6.68
N TYR A 156 13.04 1.79 6.37
CA TYR A 156 14.12 1.67 7.38
C TYR A 156 14.11 2.79 8.40
N ARG A 157 13.67 3.98 8.03
CA ARG A 157 13.57 5.13 8.93
C ARG A 157 12.46 4.97 9.98
N HIS A 158 11.33 4.34 9.60
CA HIS A 158 10.13 4.28 10.43
C HIS A 158 9.97 2.98 11.22
N THR A 159 10.54 1.88 10.80
CA THR A 159 10.45 0.65 11.57
C THR A 159 11.82 0.02 11.80
N LYS A 160 12.05 -0.43 13.04
CA LYS A 160 13.24 -1.19 13.44
C LYS A 160 12.98 -2.70 13.41
N ALA A 161 11.76 -3.12 13.09
CA ALA A 161 11.37 -4.51 13.04
C ALA A 161 11.91 -5.19 11.76
N ASP A 162 13.01 -5.93 11.86
CA ASP A 162 13.67 -6.54 10.71
C ASP A 162 12.76 -7.49 9.93
N TRP A 163 11.80 -8.14 10.60
CA TRP A 163 10.84 -9.00 9.93
C TRP A 163 9.84 -8.23 9.04
N ILE A 164 9.46 -7.00 9.42
CA ILE A 164 8.63 -6.11 8.59
C ILE A 164 9.41 -5.71 7.34
N ARG A 165 10.65 -5.27 7.51
CA ARG A 165 11.56 -4.89 6.41
C ARG A 165 11.75 -6.06 5.44
N LEU A 166 12.05 -7.26 5.97
CA LEU A 166 12.22 -8.49 5.19
C LEU A 166 11.02 -8.78 4.30
N TYR A 167 9.80 -8.72 4.86
CA TYR A 167 8.60 -9.05 4.08
C TYR A 167 8.23 -7.97 3.08
N ILE A 168 8.39 -6.69 3.41
CA ILE A 168 8.19 -5.61 2.44
C ILE A 168 9.13 -5.77 1.25
N GLU A 169 10.41 -6.01 1.50
CA GLU A 169 11.40 -6.22 0.43
C GLU A 169 11.01 -7.40 -0.47
N ARG A 170 10.55 -8.52 0.12
CA ARG A 170 10.08 -9.68 -0.65
C ARG A 170 8.87 -9.36 -1.52
N TRP A 171 7.90 -8.59 -1.01
CA TRP A 171 6.73 -8.18 -1.79
C TRP A 171 7.07 -7.19 -2.90
N LEU A 172 7.99 -6.30 -2.69
CA LEU A 172 8.46 -5.39 -3.75
C LEU A 172 9.13 -6.16 -4.89
N LYS A 173 9.88 -7.23 -4.58
CA LYS A 173 10.56 -8.10 -5.54
C LYS A 173 9.68 -9.26 -6.06
N ALA A 174 8.48 -9.44 -5.55
CA ALA A 174 7.58 -10.49 -5.99
C ALA A 174 7.25 -10.34 -7.48
N PRO A 175 7.41 -11.40 -8.28
CA PRO A 175 7.17 -11.32 -9.72
C PRO A 175 5.68 -11.15 -10.04
N VAL A 176 5.40 -10.81 -11.29
CA VAL A 176 4.04 -10.63 -11.82
C VAL A 176 3.77 -11.72 -12.84
N GLU A 177 2.67 -12.44 -12.70
CA GLU A 177 2.14 -13.32 -13.73
C GLU A 177 1.24 -12.51 -14.66
N MET A 178 1.61 -12.47 -15.93
CA MET A 178 0.91 -11.76 -16.99
C MET A 178 -0.30 -12.57 -17.48
N PRO A 179 -1.26 -11.93 -18.19
CA PRO A 179 -2.45 -12.63 -18.73
C PRO A 179 -2.14 -13.79 -19.69
N ASP A 180 -0.96 -13.78 -20.32
CA ASP A 180 -0.47 -14.86 -21.19
C ASP A 180 0.21 -16.00 -20.43
N GLY A 181 0.26 -15.93 -19.09
CA GLY A 181 0.91 -16.91 -18.23
C GLY A 181 2.42 -16.70 -18.06
N SER A 182 3.02 -15.73 -18.74
CA SER A 182 4.45 -15.41 -18.55
C SER A 182 4.68 -14.76 -17.18
N VAL A 183 5.84 -15.01 -16.57
CA VAL A 183 6.22 -14.46 -15.27
C VAL A 183 7.32 -13.42 -15.46
N GLN A 184 7.04 -12.20 -15.05
CA GLN A 184 7.98 -11.07 -15.16
C GLN A 184 8.53 -10.66 -13.81
N ALA A 185 9.84 -10.47 -13.73
CA ALA A 185 10.47 -9.92 -12.54
C ALA A 185 10.06 -8.45 -12.35
N ARG A 186 9.94 -8.03 -11.08
CA ARG A 186 9.66 -6.64 -10.72
C ARG A 186 10.91 -5.99 -10.16
N THR A 187 11.27 -4.84 -10.71
CA THR A 187 12.42 -4.01 -10.29
C THR A 187 11.99 -2.65 -9.74
N THR A 188 10.77 -2.21 -10.05
CA THR A 188 10.17 -0.97 -9.57
C THR A 188 8.70 -1.19 -9.23
N GLY A 189 8.12 -0.27 -8.51
CA GLY A 189 6.68 -0.23 -8.24
C GLY A 189 6.21 -1.23 -7.18
N THR A 190 4.92 -1.13 -6.89
CA THR A 190 4.19 -2.03 -6.00
C THR A 190 2.84 -2.40 -6.62
N PRO A 191 2.33 -3.65 -6.45
CA PRO A 191 1.13 -4.07 -7.17
C PRO A 191 -0.09 -3.22 -6.77
N GLN A 192 -0.78 -2.65 -7.75
CA GLN A 192 -2.11 -2.09 -7.52
C GLN A 192 -3.06 -3.23 -7.14
N GLY A 193 -3.52 -3.25 -5.89
CA GLY A 193 -4.35 -4.33 -5.32
C GLY A 193 -3.65 -5.15 -4.23
N GLY A 194 -2.35 -4.94 -4.00
CA GLY A 194 -1.67 -5.42 -2.80
C GLY A 194 -2.23 -4.76 -1.53
N VAL A 195 -2.32 -5.52 -0.44
CA VAL A 195 -2.87 -5.02 0.84
C VAL A 195 -1.96 -3.99 1.50
N VAL A 196 -0.65 -4.16 1.36
CA VAL A 196 0.37 -3.26 1.94
C VAL A 196 0.72 -2.11 1.00
N SER A 197 0.44 -2.23 -0.31
CA SER A 197 0.82 -1.24 -1.32
C SER A 197 0.32 0.18 -1.04
N PRO A 198 -0.92 0.40 -0.58
CA PRO A 198 -1.41 1.75 -0.30
C PRO A 198 -0.63 2.48 0.80
N ILE A 199 -0.24 1.80 1.87
CA ILE A 199 0.53 2.44 2.95
C ILE A 199 1.98 2.71 2.53
N LEU A 200 2.57 1.84 1.71
CA LEU A 200 3.90 2.04 1.14
C LEU A 200 3.91 3.21 0.14
N ALA A 201 2.86 3.33 -0.68
CA ALA A 201 2.66 4.45 -1.58
C ALA A 201 2.55 5.79 -0.81
N ASN A 202 1.76 5.83 0.26
CA ASN A 202 1.69 6.99 1.13
C ASN A 202 3.01 7.34 1.80
N LEU A 203 3.77 6.32 2.27
CA LEU A 203 5.08 6.54 2.86
C LEU A 203 6.08 7.13 1.85
N PHE A 204 6.05 6.66 0.60
CA PHE A 204 6.88 7.22 -0.46
C PHE A 204 6.52 8.68 -0.73
N LEU A 205 5.23 8.99 -0.93
CA LEU A 205 4.75 10.35 -1.21
C LEU A 205 4.95 11.30 -0.03
N HIS A 206 4.91 10.81 1.20
CA HIS A 206 5.23 11.62 2.37
C HIS A 206 6.61 12.27 2.22
N TYR A 207 7.62 11.53 1.75
CA TYR A 207 8.96 12.08 1.59
C TYR A 207 9.17 12.86 0.29
N VAL A 208 8.69 12.33 -0.82
CA VAL A 208 8.98 12.94 -2.13
C VAL A 208 8.08 14.12 -2.44
N PHE A 209 6.94 14.25 -1.76
CA PHE A 209 5.97 15.33 -1.99
C PHE A 209 5.66 16.11 -0.71
N ASP A 210 5.07 15.48 0.32
CA ASP A 210 4.54 16.19 1.48
C ASP A 210 5.64 16.98 2.24
N VAL A 211 6.75 16.31 2.56
CA VAL A 211 7.90 16.93 3.26
C VAL A 211 8.59 17.97 2.37
N TRP A 212 8.73 17.68 1.08
CA TRP A 212 9.31 18.61 0.12
C TRP A 212 8.45 19.89 -0.03
N MET A 213 7.13 19.74 -0.18
CA MET A 213 6.21 20.88 -0.25
C MET A 213 6.30 21.76 1.00
N LYS A 214 6.27 21.17 2.19
CA LYS A 214 6.40 21.93 3.44
C LYS A 214 7.75 22.61 3.62
N GLY A 215 8.82 21.96 3.17
CA GLY A 215 10.18 22.51 3.28
C GLY A 215 10.48 23.59 2.27
N SER A 216 10.05 23.41 1.01
CA SER A 216 10.38 24.32 -0.09
C SER A 216 9.33 25.42 -0.30
N TYR A 217 8.05 25.11 0.00
CA TYR A 217 6.91 25.99 -0.26
C TYR A 217 5.94 26.06 0.92
N PRO A 218 6.39 26.43 2.12
CA PRO A 218 5.58 26.39 3.36
C PRO A 218 4.33 27.28 3.31
N HIS A 219 4.30 28.26 2.42
CA HIS A 219 3.18 29.19 2.20
C HIS A 219 2.16 28.69 1.17
N ILE A 220 2.43 27.57 0.50
CA ILE A 220 1.52 26.97 -0.48
C ILE A 220 0.83 25.75 0.17
N PRO A 221 -0.43 25.88 0.57
CA PRO A 221 -1.18 24.72 1.09
C PRO A 221 -1.49 23.75 -0.03
N PHE A 222 -1.55 22.47 0.32
CA PHE A 222 -1.93 21.42 -0.61
C PHE A 222 -2.86 20.40 0.07
N GLU A 223 -3.64 19.70 -0.70
CA GLU A 223 -4.33 18.46 -0.31
C GLU A 223 -3.89 17.35 -1.25
N ARG A 224 -3.77 16.15 -0.69
CA ARG A 224 -3.42 14.96 -1.46
C ARG A 224 -4.38 13.80 -1.14
N TYR A 225 -4.92 13.20 -2.18
CA TYR A 225 -5.68 11.95 -2.06
C TYR A 225 -4.98 10.86 -2.87
N ALA A 226 -4.20 10.00 -2.20
CA ALA A 226 -3.29 9.05 -2.84
C ALA A 226 -2.25 9.76 -3.72
N ASP A 227 -2.24 9.49 -5.01
CA ASP A 227 -1.38 10.08 -6.04
C ASP A 227 -1.93 11.36 -6.66
N ASP A 228 -3.21 11.70 -6.40
CA ASP A 228 -3.81 12.98 -6.81
C ASP A 228 -3.48 14.09 -5.80
N GLY A 229 -2.92 15.19 -6.25
CA GLY A 229 -2.55 16.34 -5.41
C GLY A 229 -3.04 17.67 -5.98
N ALA A 230 -3.43 18.62 -5.11
CA ALA A 230 -3.88 19.94 -5.50
C ALA A 230 -3.24 21.05 -4.63
N PRO A 231 -2.01 21.52 -4.95
CA PRO A 231 -1.43 22.70 -4.34
C PRO A 231 -2.10 23.99 -4.80
N ARG A 232 -2.08 25.04 -3.95
CA ARG A 232 -2.81 26.30 -4.17
C ARG A 232 -1.96 27.52 -3.89
N ARG A 233 -2.18 28.62 -4.65
CA ARG A 233 -1.46 29.88 -4.53
C ARG A 233 -2.40 31.08 -4.58
N ARG A 234 -2.09 32.16 -3.81
CA ARG A 234 -2.68 33.49 -3.97
C ARG A 234 -1.88 34.34 -4.97
N GLU A 235 -2.54 35.19 -5.73
CA GLU A 235 -1.87 36.26 -6.50
C GLU A 235 -1.13 37.20 -5.54
N GLY A 236 0.15 37.50 -5.85
CA GLY A 236 0.99 38.39 -5.06
C GLY A 236 2.09 37.70 -4.22
N GLY A 237 2.16 36.37 -4.14
CA GLY A 237 3.30 35.66 -3.56
C GLY A 237 4.41 35.43 -4.61
N VAL A 238 5.62 35.95 -4.37
CA VAL A 238 6.80 35.65 -5.20
C VAL A 238 7.13 34.16 -5.06
N MET A 239 7.41 33.50 -6.20
CA MET A 239 7.94 32.12 -6.20
C MET A 239 9.37 32.09 -5.66
#